data_f9f1d15a14e9d10102e304ed5d0de5ab
#
_entry.id   f9f1d15a14e9d10102e304ed5d0de5ab
#
_cell.length_a   1.000
_cell.length_b   1.000
_cell.length_c   1.000
_cell.angle_alpha   90.00
_cell.angle_beta   90.00
_cell.angle_gamma   90.00
#
_symmetry.space_group_name_H-M   'P 1'
#
loop_
_entity.id
_entity.type
_entity.pdbx_description
1 polymer ?
#
loop_
_entity_poly.entity_id
_entity_poly.type
_entity_poly.pdbx_seq_one_letter_code
_entity_poly.pdbx_strand_id
1 'polypeptide(L)'
;MQHIDRIIRSKNVFTAQDGIDTARELAIAIAGDRIVAVGAPDDVIAAAPAATPVLDYGEQFVCPGFHDAHLHFFHTSVGSSPYMLMDMGTSEAALVQHALEFSQDLPDDAWVVTQGWRDYRWDPPEHPTKASLDAAFPDRPCAMYSGDGHTLWLNSRALEALGVTRDSEPPAGGSYDKDANGELTGIAHEAAAMQLLPRCLEWLGEDRIASAYADQMRRMAEQGITSICDMSLMPMPGCDFIRDDVYDKLQTAGRLGIRAHLFPTLLDDQSRLEELQVRYANNALLSAPSFKQFFDGVSSEHTAYLTEPYTNPRFPGDQGRLTVPAERMRKLVLAAAERGHTVRIHVIGDGAIHAALDIFEEAADLYGLPQHGHNTLEHLENLLPEDIDRLRKLNVVASSQPCHITLDPGGPERDLGLERSRIMWPFATYKQRGIRQAFGTDSPITAVTSMNVLYTAITRQDPKSHWPEGGWLPSERIDAATALRNYTLGSAYAAGDEQNLGSLEPGKYADLVVLDQNPLTIDPQELQATKVQATYLAGNLIYER
;
A
#
# COMPACT_ATOMS: atom_id res chain seq x y z
N MET A 1 -18.43 38.73 1.44
CA MET A 1 -17.53 38.00 0.55
C MET A 1 -16.88 36.92 1.37
N GLN A 2 -16.82 35.71 0.83
CA GLN A 2 -16.12 34.61 1.49
C GLN A 2 -14.63 34.96 1.57
N HIS A 3 -13.99 34.71 2.69
CA HIS A 3 -12.54 34.91 2.81
C HIS A 3 -11.81 33.95 1.85
N ILE A 4 -10.87 34.46 1.08
CA ILE A 4 -10.02 33.66 0.18
C ILE A 4 -8.57 33.95 0.55
N ASP A 5 -7.83 32.94 0.95
CA ASP A 5 -6.44 33.07 1.40
C ASP A 5 -5.46 33.18 0.24
N ARG A 6 -5.73 32.42 -0.84
CA ARG A 6 -4.90 32.39 -2.04
C ARG A 6 -5.68 31.84 -3.24
N ILE A 7 -5.15 32.12 -4.42
CA ILE A 7 -5.60 31.55 -5.69
C ILE A 7 -4.41 30.86 -6.33
N ILE A 8 -4.61 29.62 -6.78
CA ILE A 8 -3.65 28.87 -7.62
C ILE A 8 -4.23 28.85 -9.02
N ARG A 9 -3.41 29.22 -10.05
CA ARG A 9 -3.83 29.11 -11.44
C ARG A 9 -2.78 28.45 -12.29
N SER A 10 -3.23 27.78 -13.35
CA SER A 10 -2.40 27.21 -14.40
C SER A 10 -3.20 27.07 -15.69
N LYS A 11 -2.49 27.03 -16.84
CA LYS A 11 -3.10 26.70 -18.13
C LYS A 11 -3.44 25.22 -18.28
N ASN A 12 -2.90 24.37 -17.39
CA ASN A 12 -3.06 22.92 -17.42
C ASN A 12 -3.57 22.37 -16.08
N VAL A 13 -4.80 22.68 -15.71
CA VAL A 13 -5.45 22.12 -14.52
C VAL A 13 -6.31 20.93 -14.89
N PHE A 14 -6.02 19.77 -14.32
CA PHE A 14 -6.83 18.55 -14.40
C PHE A 14 -7.59 18.35 -13.09
N THR A 15 -8.91 18.47 -13.14
CA THR A 15 -9.74 18.41 -11.92
C THR A 15 -10.00 16.99 -11.42
N ALA A 16 -9.72 15.97 -12.20
CA ALA A 16 -10.01 14.56 -11.93
C ALA A 16 -11.50 14.22 -11.68
N GLN A 17 -12.42 15.14 -11.92
CA GLN A 17 -13.85 14.86 -11.87
C GLN A 17 -14.24 13.76 -12.86
N ASP A 18 -15.29 12.99 -12.53
CA ASP A 18 -15.82 11.98 -13.43
C ASP A 18 -16.23 12.61 -14.78
N GLY A 19 -15.77 12.00 -15.88
CA GLY A 19 -16.05 12.47 -17.24
C GLY A 19 -15.19 13.65 -17.71
N ILE A 20 -14.24 14.14 -16.92
CA ILE A 20 -13.27 15.17 -17.33
C ILE A 20 -11.93 14.51 -17.62
N ASP A 21 -11.58 14.33 -18.88
CA ASP A 21 -10.36 13.65 -19.32
C ASP A 21 -9.26 14.58 -19.85
N THR A 22 -9.48 15.91 -19.74
CA THR A 22 -8.53 16.91 -20.25
C THR A 22 -8.17 17.96 -19.20
N ALA A 23 -6.95 18.45 -19.28
CA ALA A 23 -6.55 19.65 -18.54
C ALA A 23 -6.98 20.91 -19.31
N ARG A 24 -7.23 21.99 -18.57
CA ARG A 24 -7.61 23.30 -19.16
C ARG A 24 -7.16 24.44 -18.25
N GLU A 25 -7.18 25.65 -18.79
CA GLU A 25 -6.84 26.84 -18.03
C GLU A 25 -7.91 27.12 -16.96
N LEU A 26 -7.51 27.02 -15.69
CA LEU A 26 -8.39 27.26 -14.53
C LEU A 26 -7.63 27.96 -13.39
N ALA A 27 -8.40 28.60 -12.54
CA ALA A 27 -7.97 29.08 -11.23
C ALA A 27 -8.75 28.34 -10.12
N ILE A 28 -8.08 28.12 -8.99
CA ILE A 28 -8.57 27.42 -7.80
C ILE A 28 -8.43 28.41 -6.63
N ALA A 29 -9.55 28.85 -6.07
CA ALA A 29 -9.56 29.70 -4.87
C ALA A 29 -9.62 28.83 -3.61
N ILE A 30 -8.76 29.12 -2.64
CA ILE A 30 -8.59 28.36 -1.40
C ILE A 30 -8.88 29.27 -0.21
N ALA A 31 -9.67 28.76 0.74
CA ALA A 31 -9.96 29.39 2.02
C ALA A 31 -9.78 28.36 3.14
N GLY A 32 -8.84 28.62 4.04
CA GLY A 32 -8.41 27.64 5.05
C GLY A 32 -7.86 26.37 4.38
N ASP A 33 -8.49 25.28 4.69
CA ASP A 33 -8.12 23.94 4.17
C ASP A 33 -8.96 23.49 2.96
N ARG A 34 -9.88 24.36 2.46
CA ARG A 34 -10.87 23.99 1.44
C ARG A 34 -10.74 24.79 0.14
N ILE A 35 -11.07 24.10 -0.94
CA ILE A 35 -11.34 24.73 -2.24
C ILE A 35 -12.71 25.40 -2.14
N VAL A 36 -12.79 26.70 -2.47
CA VAL A 36 -14.04 27.47 -2.43
C VAL A 36 -14.56 27.83 -3.81
N ALA A 37 -13.70 27.86 -4.83
CA ALA A 37 -14.11 28.05 -6.21
C ALA A 37 -13.08 27.42 -7.17
N VAL A 38 -13.57 26.91 -8.30
CA VAL A 38 -12.76 26.47 -9.44
C VAL A 38 -13.45 27.00 -10.71
N GLY A 39 -12.73 27.71 -11.56
CA GLY A 39 -13.32 28.32 -12.75
C GLY A 39 -12.32 29.05 -13.63
N ALA A 40 -12.83 29.82 -14.62
CA ALA A 40 -11.97 30.66 -15.46
C ALA A 40 -11.18 31.64 -14.59
N PRO A 41 -9.87 31.83 -14.88
CA PRO A 41 -9.00 32.65 -14.03
C PRO A 41 -9.54 34.07 -13.77
N ASP A 42 -10.02 34.74 -14.80
CA ASP A 42 -10.54 36.11 -14.69
C ASP A 42 -11.75 36.18 -13.76
N ASP A 43 -12.66 35.21 -13.83
CA ASP A 43 -13.86 35.17 -13.00
C ASP A 43 -13.53 34.90 -11.52
N VAL A 44 -12.63 33.91 -11.27
CA VAL A 44 -12.21 33.55 -9.91
C VAL A 44 -11.42 34.69 -9.26
N ILE A 45 -10.52 35.34 -10.01
CA ILE A 45 -9.73 36.47 -9.51
C ILE A 45 -10.60 37.68 -9.25
N ALA A 46 -11.55 38.02 -10.16
CA ALA A 46 -12.46 39.14 -9.97
C ALA A 46 -13.41 38.98 -8.77
N ALA A 47 -13.76 37.74 -8.41
CA ALA A 47 -14.60 37.42 -7.26
C ALA A 47 -13.86 37.48 -5.92
N ALA A 48 -12.51 37.48 -5.94
CA ALA A 48 -11.67 37.48 -4.75
C ALA A 48 -11.37 38.93 -4.27
N PRO A 49 -11.04 39.12 -2.97
CA PRO A 49 -10.50 40.38 -2.50
C PRO A 49 -9.25 40.81 -3.29
N ALA A 50 -9.13 42.12 -3.59
CA ALA A 50 -8.05 42.63 -4.44
C ALA A 50 -6.62 42.32 -3.93
N ALA A 51 -6.47 42.09 -2.62
CA ALA A 51 -5.18 41.74 -2.00
C ALA A 51 -4.90 40.22 -1.94
N THR A 52 -5.79 39.39 -2.47
CA THR A 52 -5.61 37.92 -2.44
C THR A 52 -4.39 37.52 -3.28
N PRO A 53 -3.41 36.80 -2.71
CA PRO A 53 -2.26 36.31 -3.47
C PRO A 53 -2.68 35.37 -4.59
N VAL A 54 -2.12 35.55 -5.78
CA VAL A 54 -2.29 34.66 -6.94
C VAL A 54 -0.96 33.98 -7.25
N LEU A 55 -0.93 32.67 -7.09
CA LEU A 55 0.19 31.81 -7.46
C LEU A 55 -0.04 31.31 -8.89
N ASP A 56 0.77 31.77 -9.82
CA ASP A 56 0.66 31.44 -11.24
C ASP A 56 1.71 30.40 -11.64
N TYR A 57 1.25 29.19 -11.92
CA TYR A 57 2.09 28.09 -12.36
C TYR A 57 2.27 28.01 -13.89
N GLY A 58 1.70 28.94 -14.65
CA GLY A 58 1.91 29.07 -16.09
C GLY A 58 1.52 27.81 -16.86
N GLU A 59 2.50 27.17 -17.51
CA GLU A 59 2.30 25.93 -18.30
C GLU A 59 2.39 24.64 -17.43
N GLN A 60 2.75 24.74 -16.16
CA GLN A 60 2.87 23.57 -15.30
C GLN A 60 1.51 22.90 -15.07
N PHE A 61 1.54 21.58 -14.92
CA PHE A 61 0.32 20.80 -14.72
C PHE A 61 -0.09 20.78 -13.25
N VAL A 62 -1.36 21.04 -12.99
CA VAL A 62 -1.96 21.00 -11.63
C VAL A 62 -3.04 19.94 -11.60
N CYS A 63 -3.00 19.05 -10.61
CA CYS A 63 -4.03 18.05 -10.37
C CYS A 63 -4.25 17.83 -8.87
N PRO A 64 -5.27 17.04 -8.46
CA PRO A 64 -5.41 16.65 -7.06
C PRO A 64 -4.14 15.96 -6.55
N GLY A 65 -3.84 16.11 -5.28
CA GLY A 65 -2.78 15.35 -4.63
C GLY A 65 -2.99 13.84 -4.81
N PHE A 66 -1.90 13.11 -5.04
CA PHE A 66 -1.98 11.67 -5.20
C PHE A 66 -2.39 11.01 -3.89
N HIS A 67 -3.17 9.95 -4.00
CA HIS A 67 -3.67 9.18 -2.88
C HIS A 67 -3.25 7.71 -3.06
N ASP A 68 -2.30 7.25 -2.26
CA ASP A 68 -1.86 5.86 -2.28
C ASP A 68 -2.92 4.99 -1.60
N ALA A 69 -3.65 4.19 -2.39
CA ALA A 69 -4.79 3.42 -1.90
C ALA A 69 -4.40 2.21 -1.04
N HIS A 70 -3.14 1.81 -1.02
CA HIS A 70 -2.69 0.62 -0.30
C HIS A 70 -1.20 0.66 -0.05
N LEU A 71 -0.81 0.77 1.21
CA LEU A 71 0.57 0.55 1.64
C LEU A 71 0.60 0.14 3.13
N HIS A 72 1.77 -0.30 3.58
CA HIS A 72 2.06 -0.62 4.97
C HIS A 72 3.01 0.43 5.53
N PHE A 73 2.44 1.53 6.09
CA PHE A 73 3.20 2.74 6.37
C PHE A 73 4.29 2.55 7.42
N PHE A 74 4.05 1.70 8.43
CA PHE A 74 5.06 1.35 9.41
C PHE A 74 6.31 0.75 8.76
N HIS A 75 6.14 -0.29 7.95
CA HIS A 75 7.24 -0.99 7.29
C HIS A 75 7.92 -0.12 6.24
N THR A 76 7.14 0.64 5.48
CA THR A 76 7.66 1.64 4.53
C THR A 76 8.56 2.66 5.21
N SER A 77 8.12 3.20 6.34
CA SER A 77 8.83 4.25 7.06
C SER A 77 10.08 3.72 7.76
N VAL A 78 9.95 2.59 8.47
CA VAL A 78 11.07 1.97 9.21
C VAL A 78 12.09 1.39 8.23
N GLY A 79 11.64 0.72 7.16
CA GLY A 79 12.52 0.18 6.11
C GLY A 79 13.28 1.23 5.32
N SER A 80 12.76 2.47 5.26
CA SER A 80 13.44 3.62 4.64
C SER A 80 14.25 4.46 5.62
N SER A 81 14.29 4.07 6.89
CA SER A 81 14.97 4.80 7.97
C SER A 81 16.40 4.26 8.22
N PRO A 82 17.21 4.97 8.99
CA PRO A 82 18.52 4.46 9.41
C PRO A 82 18.44 3.34 10.46
N TYR A 83 17.26 2.81 10.76
CA TYR A 83 17.06 1.81 11.81
C TYR A 83 16.87 0.38 11.27
N MET A 84 16.66 0.20 9.98
CA MET A 84 16.50 -1.09 9.32
C MET A 84 17.25 -1.10 7.99
N LEU A 85 17.99 -2.19 7.73
CA LEU A 85 18.66 -2.40 6.45
C LEU A 85 17.75 -3.19 5.50
N MET A 86 17.41 -2.61 4.35
CA MET A 86 16.71 -3.29 3.27
C MET A 86 17.74 -3.86 2.28
N ASP A 87 18.05 -5.15 2.39
CA ASP A 87 19.07 -5.79 1.56
C ASP A 87 18.73 -7.26 1.28
N MET A 88 18.86 -7.68 0.03
CA MET A 88 18.66 -9.08 -0.36
C MET A 88 19.91 -9.93 -0.15
N GLY A 89 21.08 -9.32 -0.14
CA GLY A 89 22.35 -10.02 -0.21
C GLY A 89 22.55 -10.80 -1.51
N THR A 90 23.78 -11.17 -1.79
CA THR A 90 24.13 -12.10 -2.89
C THR A 90 24.56 -13.48 -2.36
N SER A 91 24.80 -13.57 -1.05
CA SER A 91 25.11 -14.78 -0.29
C SER A 91 24.86 -14.52 1.20
N GLU A 92 24.81 -15.57 2.03
CA GLU A 92 24.76 -15.45 3.49
C GLU A 92 25.89 -14.55 4.02
N ALA A 93 27.13 -14.81 3.60
CA ALA A 93 28.30 -14.05 4.05
C ALA A 93 28.24 -12.56 3.64
N ALA A 94 27.77 -12.25 2.42
CA ALA A 94 27.65 -10.88 1.96
C ALA A 94 26.58 -10.11 2.76
N LEU A 95 25.43 -10.71 3.02
CA LEU A 95 24.37 -10.09 3.81
C LEU A 95 24.82 -9.83 5.26
N VAL A 96 25.49 -10.81 5.87
CA VAL A 96 26.04 -10.64 7.24
C VAL A 96 27.08 -9.53 7.29
N GLN A 97 27.93 -9.40 6.27
CA GLN A 97 28.90 -8.32 6.17
C GLN A 97 28.23 -6.94 6.03
N HIS A 98 27.22 -6.82 5.18
CA HIS A 98 26.45 -5.58 5.04
C HIS A 98 25.73 -5.20 6.35
N ALA A 99 25.19 -6.19 7.05
CA ALA A 99 24.57 -5.98 8.36
C ALA A 99 25.58 -5.54 9.43
N LEU A 100 26.83 -6.05 9.39
CA LEU A 100 27.92 -5.58 10.26
C LEU A 100 28.27 -4.13 9.99
N GLU A 101 28.42 -3.74 8.72
CA GLU A 101 28.69 -2.36 8.32
C GLU A 101 27.55 -1.44 8.76
N PHE A 102 26.32 -1.80 8.47
CA PHE A 102 25.13 -1.07 8.90
C PHE A 102 25.05 -0.90 10.43
N SER A 103 25.44 -1.92 11.18
CA SER A 103 25.35 -1.91 12.65
C SER A 103 26.27 -0.90 13.33
N GLN A 104 27.29 -0.39 12.63
CA GLN A 104 28.26 0.58 13.16
C GLN A 104 27.61 1.94 13.45
N ASP A 105 26.57 2.29 12.70
CA ASP A 105 25.84 3.56 12.84
C ASP A 105 24.61 3.45 13.77
N LEU A 106 24.31 2.23 14.25
CA LEU A 106 23.18 2.01 15.15
C LEU A 106 23.53 2.35 16.61
N PRO A 107 22.55 2.83 17.41
CA PRO A 107 22.71 2.98 18.86
C PRO A 107 23.11 1.66 19.54
N ASP A 108 23.77 1.76 20.69
CA ASP A 108 24.26 0.59 21.45
C ASP A 108 23.12 -0.35 21.91
N ASP A 109 21.93 0.19 22.17
CA ASP A 109 20.72 -0.54 22.59
C ASP A 109 19.94 -1.13 21.41
N ALA A 110 20.35 -0.85 20.17
CA ALA A 110 19.63 -1.26 18.98
C ALA A 110 19.81 -2.76 18.67
N TRP A 111 18.74 -3.38 18.23
CA TRP A 111 18.83 -4.63 17.48
C TRP A 111 19.37 -4.36 16.07
N VAL A 112 20.05 -5.35 15.49
CA VAL A 112 20.34 -5.34 14.05
C VAL A 112 19.17 -5.98 13.35
N VAL A 113 18.37 -5.17 12.66
CA VAL A 113 17.20 -5.67 11.90
C VAL A 113 17.41 -5.41 10.44
N THR A 114 17.25 -6.46 9.63
CA THR A 114 17.27 -6.36 8.17
C THR A 114 16.01 -6.99 7.57
N GLN A 115 15.69 -6.61 6.33
CA GLN A 115 14.64 -7.25 5.55
C GLN A 115 15.08 -7.36 4.09
N GLY A 116 14.69 -8.46 3.42
CA GLY A 116 14.84 -8.58 1.98
C GLY A 116 15.54 -9.84 1.50
N TRP A 117 16.21 -10.60 2.38
CA TRP A 117 16.97 -11.77 1.96
C TRP A 117 16.09 -12.85 1.32
N ARG A 118 16.71 -13.56 0.35
CA ARG A 118 16.09 -14.67 -0.40
C ARG A 118 17.17 -15.70 -0.71
N ASP A 119 17.31 -16.72 0.12
CA ASP A 119 18.36 -17.75 0.06
C ASP A 119 18.41 -18.47 -1.29
N TYR A 120 17.26 -18.72 -1.92
CA TYR A 120 17.17 -19.34 -3.25
C TYR A 120 17.72 -18.45 -4.38
N ARG A 121 18.01 -17.18 -4.14
CA ARG A 121 18.66 -16.23 -5.07
C ARG A 121 20.15 -16.07 -4.81
N TRP A 122 20.66 -16.65 -3.75
CA TRP A 122 22.08 -16.59 -3.43
C TRP A 122 22.92 -17.52 -4.31
N ASP A 123 24.19 -17.23 -4.43
CA ASP A 123 25.15 -18.07 -5.15
C ASP A 123 26.37 -18.37 -4.26
N PRO A 124 26.49 -19.61 -3.75
CA PRO A 124 25.55 -20.73 -3.90
C PRO A 124 24.27 -20.52 -3.08
N PRO A 125 23.15 -21.16 -3.45
CA PRO A 125 21.94 -21.15 -2.64
C PRO A 125 22.17 -21.98 -1.38
N GLU A 126 22.14 -21.34 -0.22
CA GLU A 126 22.40 -21.96 1.08
C GLU A 126 21.29 -21.53 2.07
N HIS A 127 20.82 -22.50 2.87
CA HIS A 127 19.91 -22.17 3.97
C HIS A 127 20.70 -21.59 5.14
N PRO A 128 20.42 -20.35 5.55
CA PRO A 128 21.19 -19.71 6.61
C PRO A 128 20.91 -20.34 7.98
N THR A 129 21.89 -20.19 8.88
CA THR A 129 21.75 -20.60 10.28
C THR A 129 22.20 -19.49 11.22
N LYS A 130 21.85 -19.61 12.51
CA LYS A 130 22.29 -18.64 13.52
C LYS A 130 23.82 -18.53 13.66
N ALA A 131 24.59 -19.52 13.19
CA ALA A 131 26.03 -19.59 13.42
C ALA A 131 26.80 -18.39 12.86
N SER A 132 26.47 -17.95 11.64
CA SER A 132 27.09 -16.77 11.01
C SER A 132 26.70 -15.47 11.73
N LEU A 133 25.42 -15.35 12.17
CA LEU A 133 24.97 -14.22 12.95
C LEU A 133 25.55 -14.21 14.36
N ASP A 134 25.70 -15.36 15.01
CA ASP A 134 26.36 -15.49 16.32
C ASP A 134 27.82 -15.06 16.27
N ALA A 135 28.51 -15.39 15.17
CA ALA A 135 29.90 -14.99 14.96
C ALA A 135 30.03 -13.48 14.71
N ALA A 136 29.09 -12.89 13.96
CA ALA A 136 29.10 -11.47 13.62
C ALA A 136 28.59 -10.59 14.77
N PHE A 137 27.57 -11.03 15.51
CA PHE A 137 26.87 -10.28 16.56
C PHE A 137 26.80 -11.08 17.87
N PRO A 138 27.95 -11.37 18.54
CA PRO A 138 27.99 -12.23 19.74
C PRO A 138 27.21 -11.63 20.92
N ASP A 139 27.16 -10.31 21.02
CA ASP A 139 26.56 -9.59 22.15
C ASP A 139 25.32 -8.76 21.80
N ARG A 140 24.96 -8.68 20.53
CA ARG A 140 23.84 -7.87 20.03
C ARG A 140 22.76 -8.75 19.39
N PRO A 141 21.47 -8.58 19.74
CA PRO A 141 20.40 -9.29 19.04
C PRO A 141 20.35 -8.91 17.56
N CYS A 142 20.24 -9.94 16.69
CA CYS A 142 20.12 -9.78 15.25
C CYS A 142 18.94 -10.56 14.72
N ALA A 143 18.10 -9.91 13.91
CA ALA A 143 16.90 -10.45 13.31
C ALA A 143 16.81 -10.05 11.83
N MET A 144 16.87 -11.00 10.93
CA MET A 144 16.82 -10.79 9.49
C MET A 144 15.52 -11.36 8.91
N TYR A 145 14.64 -10.49 8.44
CA TYR A 145 13.34 -10.85 7.88
C TYR A 145 13.46 -11.10 6.37
N SER A 146 12.89 -12.19 5.89
CA SER A 146 12.95 -12.54 4.48
C SER A 146 12.21 -11.54 3.58
N GLY A 147 12.57 -11.52 2.31
CA GLY A 147 11.98 -10.60 1.33
C GLY A 147 10.53 -10.91 0.96
N ASP A 148 10.07 -12.14 1.25
CA ASP A 148 8.67 -12.56 1.08
C ASP A 148 7.83 -12.33 2.34
N GLY A 149 8.47 -11.99 3.47
CA GLY A 149 7.75 -11.74 4.72
C GLY A 149 7.33 -12.98 5.50
N HIS A 150 7.84 -14.16 5.17
CA HIS A 150 7.38 -15.42 5.78
C HIS A 150 8.42 -16.11 6.68
N THR A 151 9.67 -15.65 6.67
CA THR A 151 10.75 -16.26 7.43
C THR A 151 11.57 -15.22 8.20
N LEU A 152 11.90 -15.55 9.45
CA LEU A 152 12.75 -14.74 10.32
C LEU A 152 13.99 -15.54 10.70
N TRP A 153 15.18 -14.97 10.43
CA TRP A 153 16.48 -15.54 10.76
C TRP A 153 17.07 -14.79 11.93
N LEU A 154 17.32 -15.50 13.03
CA LEU A 154 17.66 -14.98 14.35
C LEU A 154 18.99 -15.52 14.84
N ASN A 155 19.80 -14.69 15.49
CA ASN A 155 20.95 -15.17 16.25
C ASN A 155 20.56 -15.67 17.67
N SER A 156 21.49 -16.28 18.37
CA SER A 156 21.27 -16.81 19.72
C SER A 156 20.85 -15.72 20.72
N ARG A 157 21.37 -14.50 20.59
CA ARG A 157 20.98 -13.35 21.43
C ARG A 157 19.55 -12.91 21.20
N ALA A 158 19.09 -12.92 19.94
CA ALA A 158 17.71 -12.61 19.61
C ALA A 158 16.77 -13.68 20.17
N LEU A 159 17.10 -14.98 19.99
CA LEU A 159 16.31 -16.08 20.56
C LEU A 159 16.21 -15.97 22.09
N GLU A 160 17.31 -15.68 22.77
CA GLU A 160 17.34 -15.45 24.23
C GLU A 160 16.43 -14.28 24.63
N ALA A 161 16.57 -13.13 23.98
CA ALA A 161 15.75 -11.94 24.26
C ALA A 161 14.26 -12.16 24.00
N LEU A 162 13.92 -12.98 23.01
CA LEU A 162 12.55 -13.37 22.69
C LEU A 162 12.00 -14.48 23.58
N GLY A 163 12.87 -15.13 24.40
CA GLY A 163 12.49 -16.27 25.24
C GLY A 163 12.17 -17.54 24.44
N VAL A 164 12.73 -17.66 23.23
CA VAL A 164 12.53 -18.84 22.37
C VAL A 164 13.66 -19.83 22.65
N THR A 165 13.26 -21.05 23.08
CA THR A 165 14.16 -22.14 23.42
C THR A 165 13.90 -23.38 22.57
N ARG A 166 14.75 -24.39 22.65
CA ARG A 166 14.55 -25.68 21.96
C ARG A 166 13.21 -26.36 22.33
N ASP A 167 12.67 -26.05 23.52
CA ASP A 167 11.44 -26.64 24.03
C ASP A 167 10.19 -25.75 23.79
N SER A 168 10.39 -24.59 23.13
CA SER A 168 9.29 -23.70 22.79
C SER A 168 8.40 -24.32 21.70
N GLU A 169 7.08 -24.29 21.96
CA GLU A 169 6.07 -24.70 21.00
C GLU A 169 5.78 -23.51 20.05
N PRO A 170 5.87 -23.70 18.71
CA PRO A 170 5.50 -22.64 17.78
C PRO A 170 3.97 -22.41 17.77
N PRO A 171 3.49 -21.24 17.40
CA PRO A 171 2.06 -21.00 17.21
C PRO A 171 1.52 -21.89 16.07
N ALA A 172 0.20 -22.11 16.07
CA ALA A 172 -0.45 -22.89 15.02
C ALA A 172 -0.18 -22.26 13.64
N GLY A 173 0.29 -23.06 12.70
CA GLY A 173 0.69 -22.61 11.37
C GLY A 173 2.12 -22.05 11.28
N GLY A 174 2.89 -22.04 12.37
CA GLY A 174 4.32 -21.67 12.38
C GLY A 174 5.22 -22.84 12.72
N SER A 175 6.53 -22.67 12.51
CA SER A 175 7.55 -23.64 12.93
C SER A 175 8.88 -22.96 13.29
N TYR A 176 9.68 -23.69 14.08
CA TYR A 176 11.08 -23.39 14.33
C TYR A 176 11.95 -24.50 13.77
N ASP A 177 12.95 -24.16 12.96
CA ASP A 177 13.88 -25.15 12.44
C ASP A 177 14.83 -25.64 13.51
N LYS A 178 15.09 -26.95 13.50
CA LYS A 178 16.00 -27.64 14.43
C LYS A 178 17.01 -28.48 13.65
N ASP A 179 18.21 -28.52 14.16
CA ASP A 179 19.27 -29.40 13.64
C ASP A 179 19.05 -30.87 14.03
N ALA A 180 19.96 -31.74 13.59
CA ALA A 180 19.89 -33.19 13.88
C ALA A 180 19.94 -33.52 15.39
N ASN A 181 20.40 -32.60 16.24
CA ASN A 181 20.47 -32.73 17.70
C ASN A 181 19.23 -32.12 18.39
N GLY A 182 18.31 -31.56 17.64
CA GLY A 182 17.12 -30.88 18.14
C GLY A 182 17.38 -29.46 18.63
N GLU A 183 18.55 -28.86 18.36
CA GLU A 183 18.84 -27.46 18.68
C GLU A 183 18.29 -26.52 17.62
N LEU A 184 17.85 -25.32 18.03
CA LEU A 184 17.32 -24.33 17.11
C LEU A 184 18.42 -23.85 16.13
N THR A 185 18.10 -23.83 14.84
CA THR A 185 18.99 -23.29 13.80
C THR A 185 18.96 -21.75 13.72
N GLY A 186 17.96 -21.13 14.34
CA GLY A 186 17.72 -19.68 14.28
C GLY A 186 16.63 -19.27 13.29
N ILE A 187 16.05 -20.22 12.57
CA ILE A 187 15.01 -19.95 11.56
C ILE A 187 13.63 -20.18 12.16
N ALA A 188 12.76 -19.18 12.00
CA ALA A 188 11.34 -19.24 12.32
C ALA A 188 10.52 -19.00 11.05
N HIS A 189 9.49 -19.80 10.83
CA HIS A 189 8.65 -19.73 9.63
C HIS A 189 7.21 -19.32 9.97
N GLU A 190 6.58 -18.65 8.99
CA GLU A 190 5.15 -18.33 8.97
C GLU A 190 4.67 -17.68 10.27
N ALA A 191 3.63 -18.21 10.91
CA ALA A 191 3.06 -17.65 12.14
C ALA A 191 4.10 -17.46 13.25
N ALA A 192 5.15 -18.28 13.32
CA ALA A 192 6.23 -18.10 14.29
C ALA A 192 7.08 -16.86 13.97
N ALA A 193 7.45 -16.64 12.72
CA ALA A 193 8.15 -15.44 12.29
C ALA A 193 7.28 -14.18 12.53
N MET A 194 6.01 -14.23 12.12
CA MET A 194 5.07 -13.13 12.25
C MET A 194 4.82 -12.73 13.71
N GLN A 195 4.77 -13.70 14.63
CA GLN A 195 4.60 -13.43 16.06
C GLN A 195 5.83 -12.80 16.70
N LEU A 196 7.02 -13.13 16.22
CA LEU A 196 8.28 -12.65 16.79
C LEU A 196 8.68 -11.27 16.25
N LEU A 197 8.34 -10.95 15.00
CA LEU A 197 8.75 -9.70 14.34
C LEU A 197 8.39 -8.42 15.11
N PRO A 198 7.18 -8.24 15.64
CA PRO A 198 6.84 -7.05 16.43
C PRO A 198 7.76 -6.86 17.62
N ARG A 199 8.13 -7.96 18.29
CA ARG A 199 9.04 -7.95 19.44
C ARG A 199 10.47 -7.61 19.06
N CYS A 200 10.93 -8.00 17.88
CA CYS A 200 12.23 -7.59 17.35
C CYS A 200 12.31 -6.08 17.07
N LEU A 201 11.17 -5.40 16.94
CA LEU A 201 11.08 -3.98 16.62
C LEU A 201 10.74 -3.09 17.84
N GLU A 202 10.46 -3.67 19.02
CA GLU A 202 10.12 -2.92 20.25
C GLU A 202 11.20 -1.90 20.66
N TRP A 203 12.47 -2.18 20.40
CA TRP A 203 13.58 -1.28 20.71
C TRP A 203 13.50 0.07 19.97
N LEU A 204 12.79 0.14 18.86
CA LEU A 204 12.59 1.40 18.13
C LEU A 204 11.93 2.46 19.01
N GLY A 205 10.98 2.06 19.84
CA GLY A 205 10.21 3.00 20.63
C GLY A 205 9.44 4.02 19.78
N GLU A 206 8.60 4.79 20.43
CA GLU A 206 7.71 5.74 19.73
C GLU A 206 8.47 6.89 19.05
N ASP A 207 9.57 7.41 19.66
CA ASP A 207 10.30 8.56 19.12
C ASP A 207 11.02 8.25 17.81
N ARG A 208 11.67 7.07 17.72
CA ARG A 208 12.37 6.65 16.50
C ARG A 208 11.36 6.37 15.38
N ILE A 209 10.24 5.74 15.70
CA ILE A 209 9.16 5.51 14.73
C ILE A 209 8.56 6.85 14.27
N ALA A 210 8.30 7.80 15.17
CA ALA A 210 7.79 9.13 14.81
C ALA A 210 8.77 9.90 13.89
N SER A 211 10.08 9.75 14.13
CA SER A 211 11.09 10.33 13.23
C SER A 211 11.04 9.69 11.84
N ALA A 212 11.00 8.36 11.77
CA ALA A 212 10.90 7.63 10.52
C ALA A 212 9.62 8.00 9.74
N TYR A 213 8.48 8.13 10.43
CA TYR A 213 7.21 8.56 9.86
C TYR A 213 7.28 9.97 9.27
N ALA A 214 7.82 10.93 10.04
CA ALA A 214 7.95 12.30 9.56
C ALA A 214 8.88 12.40 8.33
N ASP A 215 9.96 11.62 8.31
CA ASP A 215 10.87 11.57 7.16
C ASP A 215 10.20 10.93 5.94
N GLN A 216 9.40 9.87 6.13
CA GLN A 216 8.68 9.24 5.04
C GLN A 216 7.57 10.14 4.50
N MET A 217 6.83 10.86 5.35
CA MET A 217 5.83 11.85 4.92
C MET A 217 6.45 12.95 4.04
N ARG A 218 7.66 13.41 4.40
CA ARG A 218 8.38 14.39 3.56
C ARG A 218 8.73 13.80 2.18
N ARG A 219 9.24 12.55 2.13
CA ARG A 219 9.52 11.87 0.84
C ARG A 219 8.25 11.68 0.02
N MET A 220 7.11 11.40 0.67
CA MET A 220 5.83 11.32 -0.04
C MET A 220 5.37 12.66 -0.59
N ALA A 221 5.58 13.75 0.14
CA ALA A 221 5.30 15.08 -0.38
C ALA A 221 6.16 15.41 -1.62
N GLU A 222 7.43 14.97 -1.67
CA GLU A 222 8.30 15.06 -2.85
C GLU A 222 7.76 14.26 -4.06
N GLN A 223 6.91 13.25 -3.83
CA GLN A 223 6.23 12.46 -4.85
C GLN A 223 4.81 12.97 -5.16
N GLY A 224 4.37 14.06 -4.52
CA GLY A 224 3.03 14.62 -4.71
C GLY A 224 1.92 13.85 -3.98
N ILE A 225 2.26 12.92 -3.08
CA ILE A 225 1.30 12.12 -2.33
C ILE A 225 0.86 12.93 -1.11
N THR A 226 -0.44 13.17 -1.02
CA THR A 226 -1.09 13.91 0.07
C THR A 226 -1.91 13.02 1.00
N SER A 227 -2.29 11.83 0.52
CA SER A 227 -3.14 10.90 1.26
C SER A 227 -2.67 9.46 1.10
N ILE A 228 -2.89 8.65 2.14
CA ILE A 228 -2.56 7.22 2.16
C ILE A 228 -3.67 6.39 2.81
N CYS A 229 -3.77 5.14 2.39
CA CYS A 229 -4.47 4.10 3.11
C CYS A 229 -3.44 3.19 3.79
N ASP A 230 -3.28 3.34 5.11
CA ASP A 230 -2.36 2.54 5.92
C ASP A 230 -3.03 1.23 6.31
N MET A 231 -2.57 0.14 5.69
CA MET A 231 -3.15 -1.20 5.82
C MET A 231 -2.47 -1.98 6.93
N SER A 232 -3.27 -2.69 7.74
CA SER A 232 -2.69 -3.71 8.62
C SER A 232 -1.93 -4.74 7.78
N LEU A 233 -0.79 -5.21 8.32
CA LEU A 233 0.08 -6.12 7.58
C LEU A 233 -0.28 -7.60 7.79
N MET A 234 -0.81 -7.96 8.96
CA MET A 234 -0.95 -9.36 9.37
C MET A 234 -2.38 -9.72 9.73
N PRO A 235 -2.81 -10.97 9.47
CA PRO A 235 -4.15 -11.45 9.82
C PRO A 235 -4.30 -11.80 11.30
N MET A 236 -3.29 -11.52 12.12
CA MET A 236 -3.20 -11.96 13.53
C MET A 236 -3.44 -10.81 14.50
N PRO A 237 -4.05 -11.09 15.68
CA PRO A 237 -4.21 -10.11 16.75
C PRO A 237 -2.86 -9.53 17.19
N GLY A 238 -2.80 -8.20 17.39
CA GLY A 238 -1.61 -7.50 17.88
C GLY A 238 -0.50 -7.30 16.85
N CYS A 239 -0.73 -7.68 15.60
CA CYS A 239 0.22 -7.53 14.50
C CYS A 239 -0.31 -6.61 13.39
N ASP A 240 -1.22 -5.70 13.68
CA ASP A 240 -1.77 -4.79 12.68
C ASP A 240 -0.76 -3.72 12.23
N PHE A 241 0.23 -3.39 13.05
CA PHE A 241 1.23 -2.35 12.79
C PHE A 241 0.67 -0.95 12.51
N ILE A 242 -0.63 -0.75 12.76
CA ILE A 242 -1.24 0.59 12.71
C ILE A 242 -0.84 1.34 13.98
N ARG A 243 0.00 2.35 13.82
CA ARG A 243 0.58 3.14 14.92
C ARG A 243 -0.16 4.46 15.08
N ASP A 244 -1.44 4.39 15.46
CA ASP A 244 -2.26 5.56 15.74
C ASP A 244 -1.67 6.45 16.85
N ASP A 245 -0.97 5.87 17.82
CA ASP A 245 -0.20 6.58 18.84
C ASP A 245 0.86 7.52 18.21
N VAL A 246 1.57 7.03 17.18
CA VAL A 246 2.60 7.81 16.47
C VAL A 246 1.97 8.91 15.60
N TYR A 247 0.87 8.61 14.92
CA TYR A 247 0.13 9.61 14.16
C TYR A 247 -0.40 10.73 15.07
N ASP A 248 -0.99 10.40 16.21
CA ASP A 248 -1.47 11.36 17.21
C ASP A 248 -0.35 12.24 17.74
N LYS A 249 0.81 11.66 18.03
CA LYS A 249 2.00 12.37 18.46
C LYS A 249 2.47 13.37 17.41
N LEU A 250 2.57 12.96 16.15
CA LEU A 250 2.97 13.84 15.06
C LEU A 250 1.96 14.95 14.81
N GLN A 251 0.66 14.66 14.90
CA GLN A 251 -0.39 15.65 14.77
C GLN A 251 -0.32 16.68 15.89
N THR A 252 -0.17 16.23 17.15
CA THR A 252 -0.03 17.10 18.31
C THR A 252 1.20 18.01 18.20
N ALA A 253 2.29 17.50 17.61
CA ALA A 253 3.50 18.27 17.36
C ALA A 253 3.43 19.18 16.12
N GLY A 254 2.32 19.20 15.37
CA GLY A 254 2.17 19.94 14.11
C GLY A 254 3.10 19.41 12.99
N ARG A 255 3.47 18.15 13.04
CA ARG A 255 4.40 17.49 12.13
C ARG A 255 3.74 16.42 11.24
N LEU A 256 2.43 16.24 11.33
CA LEU A 256 1.68 15.31 10.49
C LEU A 256 1.53 15.91 9.08
N GLY A 257 2.34 15.46 8.15
CA GLY A 257 2.47 15.98 6.79
C GLY A 257 1.69 15.19 5.73
N ILE A 258 0.70 14.40 6.13
CA ILE A 258 -0.11 13.56 5.23
C ILE A 258 -1.49 13.32 5.81
N ARG A 259 -2.49 13.01 4.99
CA ARG A 259 -3.74 12.39 5.44
C ARG A 259 -3.56 10.89 5.50
N ALA A 260 -3.97 10.27 6.59
CA ALA A 260 -3.90 8.82 6.75
C ALA A 260 -5.28 8.24 7.09
N HIS A 261 -5.70 7.31 6.25
CA HIS A 261 -6.86 6.46 6.48
C HIS A 261 -6.36 5.13 7.02
N LEU A 262 -6.71 4.79 8.27
CA LEU A 262 -6.18 3.65 9.00
C LEU A 262 -7.12 2.44 8.88
N PHE A 263 -6.57 1.30 8.50
CA PHE A 263 -7.31 0.06 8.28
C PHE A 263 -6.81 -1.04 9.21
N PRO A 264 -7.28 -1.09 10.48
CA PRO A 264 -6.89 -2.14 11.41
C PRO A 264 -7.37 -3.52 10.97
N THR A 265 -6.75 -4.57 11.51
CA THR A 265 -7.10 -5.95 11.19
C THR A 265 -8.53 -6.27 11.61
N LEU A 266 -9.30 -6.91 10.72
CA LEU A 266 -10.64 -7.44 11.02
C LEU A 266 -10.52 -8.68 11.90
N LEU A 267 -11.00 -8.58 13.14
CA LEU A 267 -11.03 -9.64 14.15
C LEU A 267 -12.45 -9.83 14.67
N ASP A 268 -12.66 -10.83 15.58
CA ASP A 268 -13.95 -10.98 16.27
C ASP A 268 -14.30 -9.75 17.11
N ASP A 269 -13.29 -9.22 17.80
CA ASP A 269 -13.40 -7.96 18.50
C ASP A 269 -13.19 -6.82 17.51
N GLN A 270 -14.25 -6.08 17.24
CA GLN A 270 -14.27 -4.95 16.31
C GLN A 270 -14.08 -3.60 16.99
N SER A 271 -13.91 -3.57 18.32
CA SER A 271 -13.79 -2.35 19.12
C SER A 271 -12.66 -1.44 18.65
N ARG A 272 -11.56 -2.01 18.15
CA ARG A 272 -10.41 -1.25 17.62
C ARG A 272 -10.80 -0.25 16.54
N LEU A 273 -11.61 -0.65 15.56
CA LEU A 273 -12.10 0.27 14.52
C LEU A 273 -13.07 1.30 15.10
N GLU A 274 -14.01 0.84 15.94
CA GLU A 274 -15.03 1.71 16.56
C GLU A 274 -14.37 2.82 17.41
N GLU A 275 -13.34 2.48 18.19
CA GLU A 275 -12.55 3.44 18.98
C GLU A 275 -11.84 4.46 18.11
N LEU A 276 -11.20 4.02 17.01
CA LEU A 276 -10.53 4.92 16.07
C LEU A 276 -11.54 5.82 15.35
N GLN A 277 -12.71 5.30 14.96
CA GLN A 277 -13.78 6.09 14.34
C GLN A 277 -14.30 7.18 15.28
N VAL A 278 -14.49 6.89 16.56
CA VAL A 278 -14.87 7.87 17.55
C VAL A 278 -13.77 8.91 17.77
N ARG A 279 -12.50 8.46 17.89
CA ARG A 279 -11.35 9.33 18.11
C ARG A 279 -11.16 10.32 16.96
N TYR A 280 -11.34 9.89 15.73
CA TYR A 280 -11.07 10.68 14.52
C TYR A 280 -12.31 11.23 13.82
N ALA A 281 -13.50 11.16 14.46
CA ALA A 281 -14.77 11.57 13.85
C ALA A 281 -14.79 12.98 13.23
N ASN A 282 -14.00 13.91 13.79
CA ASN A 282 -13.89 15.30 13.31
C ASN A 282 -12.43 15.66 12.95
N ASN A 283 -11.60 14.68 12.69
CA ASN A 283 -10.20 14.93 12.36
C ASN A 283 -10.05 15.08 10.84
N ALA A 284 -9.42 16.19 10.41
CA ALA A 284 -9.24 16.48 9.00
C ALA A 284 -8.11 15.64 8.36
N LEU A 285 -7.16 15.10 9.14
CA LEU A 285 -5.98 14.41 8.65
C LEU A 285 -5.99 12.90 8.94
N LEU A 286 -6.75 12.46 9.94
CA LEU A 286 -6.80 11.05 10.35
C LEU A 286 -8.23 10.53 10.32
N SER A 287 -8.41 9.33 9.80
CA SER A 287 -9.67 8.60 9.82
C SER A 287 -9.43 7.09 9.91
N ALA A 288 -10.47 6.34 10.26
CA ALA A 288 -10.45 4.87 10.24
C ALA A 288 -11.75 4.38 9.59
N PRO A 289 -11.80 4.29 8.25
CA PRO A 289 -13.06 4.06 7.53
C PRO A 289 -13.49 2.60 7.52
N SER A 290 -12.56 1.64 7.64
CA SER A 290 -12.83 0.23 7.36
C SER A 290 -11.77 -0.68 7.98
N PHE A 291 -12.01 -1.99 7.95
CA PHE A 291 -11.05 -3.01 8.33
C PHE A 291 -10.22 -3.51 7.15
N LYS A 292 -9.05 -4.11 7.45
CA LYS A 292 -8.26 -4.93 6.52
C LYS A 292 -8.22 -6.37 6.99
N GLN A 293 -8.26 -7.33 6.04
CA GLN A 293 -7.99 -8.74 6.32
C GLN A 293 -7.30 -9.40 5.12
N PHE A 294 -6.62 -10.51 5.37
CA PHE A 294 -5.97 -11.35 4.36
C PHE A 294 -6.79 -12.63 4.18
N PHE A 295 -7.03 -13.02 2.94
CA PHE A 295 -7.78 -14.24 2.65
C PHE A 295 -6.92 -15.34 2.04
N ASP A 296 -5.93 -14.97 1.23
CA ASP A 296 -4.91 -15.88 0.70
C ASP A 296 -3.52 -15.25 0.73
N GLY A 297 -2.55 -15.87 0.05
CA GLY A 297 -1.20 -15.36 -0.09
C GLY A 297 -0.90 -14.88 -1.51
N VAL A 298 0.30 -15.18 -2.04
CA VAL A 298 0.82 -14.66 -3.31
C VAL A 298 1.12 -15.79 -4.32
N SER A 299 1.00 -15.48 -5.62
CA SER A 299 1.21 -16.48 -6.70
C SER A 299 2.64 -16.99 -6.75
N SER A 300 3.64 -16.12 -6.62
CA SER A 300 5.05 -16.49 -6.67
C SER A 300 5.48 -17.49 -5.60
N GLU A 301 4.79 -17.52 -4.46
CA GLU A 301 5.03 -18.48 -3.38
C GLU A 301 4.08 -19.68 -3.40
N HIS A 302 3.20 -19.80 -4.40
CA HIS A 302 2.15 -20.81 -4.49
C HIS A 302 1.22 -20.81 -3.26
N THR A 303 0.96 -19.63 -2.71
CA THR A 303 0.07 -19.43 -1.57
C THR A 303 -1.21 -18.68 -1.93
N ALA A 304 -1.30 -18.11 -3.13
CA ALA A 304 -2.56 -17.63 -3.69
C ALA A 304 -3.51 -18.81 -3.95
N TYR A 305 -4.76 -18.73 -3.47
CA TYR A 305 -5.73 -19.83 -3.59
C TYR A 305 -6.43 -19.81 -4.94
N LEU A 306 -6.19 -20.86 -5.74
CA LEU A 306 -6.68 -21.00 -7.11
C LEU A 306 -7.79 -22.06 -7.20
N THR A 307 -8.69 -21.89 -8.16
CA THR A 307 -9.73 -22.89 -8.51
C THR A 307 -9.14 -24.11 -9.22
N GLU A 308 -8.06 -23.91 -9.98
CA GLU A 308 -7.30 -24.98 -10.66
C GLU A 308 -5.84 -24.98 -10.19
N PRO A 309 -5.13 -26.14 -10.20
CA PRO A 309 -3.73 -26.20 -9.79
C PRO A 309 -2.83 -25.26 -10.59
N TYR A 310 -1.74 -24.83 -9.96
CA TYR A 310 -0.64 -24.16 -10.64
C TYR A 310 -0.12 -25.01 -11.81
N THR A 311 0.38 -24.38 -12.88
CA THR A 311 0.95 -25.11 -14.04
C THR A 311 2.31 -25.70 -13.73
N ASN A 312 3.03 -25.15 -12.75
CA ASN A 312 4.32 -25.61 -12.21
C ASN A 312 4.19 -26.09 -10.75
N PRO A 313 3.29 -27.04 -10.42
CA PRO A 313 2.92 -27.36 -9.06
C PRO A 313 4.11 -27.85 -8.24
N ARG A 314 4.24 -27.41 -6.98
CA ARG A 314 5.25 -27.88 -6.02
C ARG A 314 4.94 -29.29 -5.50
N PHE A 315 3.67 -29.68 -5.53
CA PHE A 315 3.16 -31.00 -5.16
C PHE A 315 1.87 -31.32 -5.94
N PRO A 316 1.45 -32.58 -6.05
CA PRO A 316 0.22 -32.93 -6.77
C PRO A 316 -1.01 -32.22 -6.22
N GLY A 317 -1.73 -31.48 -7.07
CA GLY A 317 -2.93 -30.72 -6.69
C GLY A 317 -2.65 -29.38 -6.00
N ASP A 318 -1.44 -28.83 -6.17
CA ASP A 318 -1.05 -27.53 -5.62
C ASP A 318 -1.94 -26.41 -6.18
N GLN A 319 -2.85 -25.90 -5.35
CA GLN A 319 -3.79 -24.82 -5.65
C GLN A 319 -3.59 -23.64 -4.70
N GLY A 320 -2.48 -23.61 -3.94
CA GLY A 320 -2.32 -22.65 -2.87
C GLY A 320 -3.27 -22.91 -1.68
N ARG A 321 -3.56 -21.88 -0.91
CA ARG A 321 -4.40 -22.03 0.27
C ARG A 321 -4.97 -20.69 0.75
N LEU A 322 -6.09 -20.76 1.45
CA LEU A 322 -6.60 -19.62 2.23
C LEU A 322 -5.77 -19.45 3.51
N THR A 323 -5.39 -18.21 3.85
CA THR A 323 -4.72 -17.86 5.12
C THR A 323 -5.69 -17.81 6.28
N VAL A 324 -6.94 -17.42 6.01
CA VAL A 324 -8.07 -17.47 6.93
C VAL A 324 -9.08 -18.46 6.34
N PRO A 325 -9.52 -19.50 7.08
CA PRO A 325 -10.53 -20.43 6.57
C PRO A 325 -11.80 -19.71 6.09
N ALA A 326 -12.40 -20.15 4.98
CA ALA A 326 -13.52 -19.48 4.34
C ALA A 326 -14.70 -19.22 5.30
N GLU A 327 -15.09 -20.21 6.11
CA GLU A 327 -16.17 -20.04 7.09
C GLU A 327 -15.79 -19.03 8.19
N ARG A 328 -14.51 -18.92 8.53
CA ARG A 328 -14.03 -17.91 9.48
C ARG A 328 -14.10 -16.52 8.87
N MET A 329 -13.63 -16.33 7.62
CA MET A 329 -13.73 -15.07 6.90
C MET A 329 -15.19 -14.64 6.77
N ARG A 330 -16.06 -15.58 6.39
CA ARG A 330 -17.50 -15.35 6.27
C ARG A 330 -18.08 -14.78 7.57
N LYS A 331 -17.79 -15.41 8.72
CA LYS A 331 -18.26 -14.91 10.03
C LYS A 331 -17.77 -13.51 10.35
N LEU A 332 -16.50 -13.22 10.08
CA LEU A 332 -15.92 -11.91 10.33
C LEU A 332 -16.57 -10.83 9.48
N VAL A 333 -16.72 -11.09 8.18
CA VAL A 333 -17.31 -10.12 7.24
C VAL A 333 -18.79 -9.88 7.53
N LEU A 334 -19.57 -10.93 7.81
CA LEU A 334 -20.98 -10.78 8.16
C LEU A 334 -21.17 -10.00 9.46
N ALA A 335 -20.32 -10.25 10.47
CA ALA A 335 -20.35 -9.47 11.72
C ALA A 335 -19.98 -8.00 11.52
N ALA A 336 -19.06 -7.69 10.60
CA ALA A 336 -18.73 -6.31 10.22
C ALA A 336 -19.92 -5.66 9.47
N ALA A 337 -20.50 -6.36 8.50
CA ALA A 337 -21.63 -5.86 7.72
C ALA A 337 -22.88 -5.61 8.59
N GLU A 338 -23.17 -6.47 9.57
CA GLU A 338 -24.26 -6.28 10.54
C GLU A 338 -24.13 -4.97 11.31
N ARG A 339 -22.90 -4.53 11.59
CA ARG A 339 -22.59 -3.25 12.26
C ARG A 339 -22.47 -2.07 11.29
N GLY A 340 -22.64 -2.29 9.99
CA GLY A 340 -22.51 -1.26 8.96
C GLY A 340 -21.05 -0.93 8.59
N HIS A 341 -20.08 -1.75 9.01
CA HIS A 341 -18.69 -1.59 8.62
C HIS A 341 -18.40 -2.23 7.26
N THR A 342 -17.46 -1.64 6.54
CA THR A 342 -16.90 -2.21 5.31
C THR A 342 -15.58 -2.90 5.60
N VAL A 343 -15.13 -3.71 4.64
CA VAL A 343 -13.86 -4.45 4.76
C VAL A 343 -13.06 -4.35 3.46
N ARG A 344 -11.74 -4.35 3.60
CA ARG A 344 -10.77 -4.47 2.52
C ARG A 344 -10.06 -5.81 2.65
N ILE A 345 -10.16 -6.65 1.64
CA ILE A 345 -9.66 -8.03 1.69
C ILE A 345 -8.56 -8.22 0.67
N HIS A 346 -7.36 -8.63 1.14
CA HIS A 346 -6.29 -9.13 0.28
C HIS A 346 -6.75 -10.42 -0.38
N VAL A 347 -6.81 -10.44 -1.71
CA VAL A 347 -7.14 -11.60 -2.54
C VAL A 347 -6.34 -11.56 -3.83
N ILE A 348 -5.57 -12.60 -4.09
CA ILE A 348 -4.73 -12.73 -5.28
C ILE A 348 -5.21 -13.87 -6.16
N GLY A 349 -5.49 -15.03 -5.61
CA GLY A 349 -5.99 -16.19 -6.34
C GLY A 349 -7.46 -16.07 -6.74
N ASP A 350 -7.80 -16.61 -7.89
CA ASP A 350 -9.17 -16.62 -8.43
C ASP A 350 -10.17 -17.32 -7.50
N GLY A 351 -9.75 -18.37 -6.82
CA GLY A 351 -10.57 -19.05 -5.82
C GLY A 351 -10.84 -18.19 -4.57
N ALA A 352 -9.85 -17.40 -4.12
CA ALA A 352 -10.03 -16.48 -3.00
C ALA A 352 -10.93 -15.30 -3.38
N ILE A 353 -10.77 -14.75 -4.59
CA ILE A 353 -11.60 -13.67 -5.12
C ILE A 353 -13.06 -14.13 -5.21
N HIS A 354 -13.30 -15.31 -5.82
CA HIS A 354 -14.63 -15.90 -5.95
C HIS A 354 -15.30 -16.08 -4.57
N ALA A 355 -14.59 -16.69 -3.62
CA ALA A 355 -15.10 -16.90 -2.27
C ALA A 355 -15.37 -15.57 -1.52
N ALA A 356 -14.53 -14.55 -1.70
CA ALA A 356 -14.76 -13.22 -1.10
C ALA A 356 -16.02 -12.55 -1.67
N LEU A 357 -16.25 -12.67 -2.99
CA LEU A 357 -17.45 -12.15 -3.64
C LEU A 357 -18.71 -12.91 -3.19
N ASP A 358 -18.65 -14.22 -2.96
CA ASP A 358 -19.76 -14.99 -2.40
C ASP A 358 -20.14 -14.48 -1.00
N ILE A 359 -19.13 -14.19 -0.17
CA ILE A 359 -19.35 -13.62 1.17
C ILE A 359 -19.95 -12.22 1.09
N PHE A 360 -19.49 -11.37 0.17
CA PHE A 360 -20.05 -10.02 -0.01
C PHE A 360 -21.48 -10.06 -0.57
N GLU A 361 -21.80 -11.03 -1.44
CA GLU A 361 -23.16 -11.22 -1.94
C GLU A 361 -24.09 -11.65 -0.81
N GLU A 362 -23.69 -12.60 0.03
CA GLU A 362 -24.44 -12.99 1.22
C GLU A 362 -24.63 -11.82 2.19
N ALA A 363 -23.58 -11.02 2.46
CA ALA A 363 -23.67 -9.84 3.30
C ALA A 363 -24.67 -8.82 2.73
N ALA A 364 -24.66 -8.61 1.42
CA ALA A 364 -25.59 -7.71 0.74
C ALA A 364 -27.04 -8.22 0.79
N ASP A 365 -27.25 -9.52 0.69
CA ASP A 365 -28.59 -10.15 0.81
C ASP A 365 -29.15 -10.04 2.23
N LEU A 366 -28.30 -10.12 3.25
CA LEU A 366 -28.72 -10.06 4.66
C LEU A 366 -28.88 -8.63 5.18
N TYR A 367 -27.98 -7.73 4.81
CA TYR A 367 -27.84 -6.40 5.42
C TYR A 367 -27.95 -5.24 4.41
N GLY A 368 -28.02 -5.54 3.11
CA GLY A 368 -27.95 -4.54 2.04
C GLY A 368 -26.51 -4.16 1.70
N LEU A 369 -26.37 -3.38 0.61
CA LEU A 369 -25.07 -2.79 0.28
C LEU A 369 -24.65 -1.74 1.33
N PRO A 370 -23.35 -1.55 1.58
CA PRO A 370 -22.88 -0.54 2.54
C PRO A 370 -23.46 0.84 2.25
N GLN A 371 -23.93 1.52 3.30
CA GLN A 371 -24.46 2.88 3.21
C GLN A 371 -23.35 3.94 3.31
N HIS A 372 -22.24 3.59 3.93
CA HIS A 372 -21.05 4.43 4.12
C HIS A 372 -19.82 3.62 3.77
N GLY A 373 -18.90 4.21 3.00
CA GLY A 373 -17.71 3.53 2.51
C GLY A 373 -18.02 2.41 1.52
N HIS A 374 -17.01 1.65 1.16
CA HIS A 374 -17.08 0.63 0.12
C HIS A 374 -16.29 -0.61 0.52
N ASN A 375 -16.86 -1.79 0.30
CA ASN A 375 -16.07 -3.02 0.34
C ASN A 375 -15.05 -2.98 -0.80
N THR A 376 -13.84 -3.44 -0.52
CA THR A 376 -12.72 -3.36 -1.46
C THR A 376 -12.02 -4.72 -1.52
N LEU A 377 -11.69 -5.17 -2.71
CA LEU A 377 -10.78 -6.28 -2.92
C LEU A 377 -9.43 -5.73 -3.36
N GLU A 378 -8.38 -6.17 -2.67
CA GLU A 378 -7.01 -5.72 -2.86
C GLU A 378 -6.27 -6.68 -3.78
N HIS A 379 -5.40 -6.15 -4.61
CA HIS A 379 -4.55 -6.83 -5.58
C HIS A 379 -5.33 -7.32 -6.81
N LEU A 380 -6.31 -8.20 -6.65
CA LEU A 380 -7.16 -8.71 -7.75
C LEU A 380 -6.33 -9.15 -8.96
N GLU A 381 -5.29 -9.97 -8.68
CA GLU A 381 -4.36 -10.36 -9.73
C GLU A 381 -4.99 -11.36 -10.70
N ASN A 382 -5.56 -12.43 -10.19
CA ASN A 382 -6.11 -13.54 -10.98
C ASN A 382 -7.64 -13.55 -10.85
N LEU A 383 -8.38 -13.32 -11.91
CA LEU A 383 -9.84 -13.30 -11.85
C LEU A 383 -10.45 -14.41 -12.71
N LEU A 384 -11.62 -14.89 -12.28
CA LEU A 384 -12.53 -15.60 -13.16
C LEU A 384 -13.33 -14.59 -13.99
N PRO A 385 -13.56 -14.82 -15.30
CA PRO A 385 -14.34 -13.91 -16.14
C PRO A 385 -15.73 -13.59 -15.59
N GLU A 386 -16.38 -14.55 -14.95
CA GLU A 386 -17.71 -14.43 -14.34
C GLU A 386 -17.74 -13.51 -13.12
N ASP A 387 -16.62 -13.32 -12.44
CA ASP A 387 -16.54 -12.48 -11.23
C ASP A 387 -16.42 -10.99 -11.53
N ILE A 388 -16.01 -10.63 -12.74
CA ILE A 388 -15.82 -9.22 -13.14
C ILE A 388 -17.10 -8.39 -12.94
N ASP A 389 -18.24 -8.87 -13.45
CA ASP A 389 -19.51 -8.14 -13.33
C ASP A 389 -20.07 -8.15 -11.90
N ARG A 390 -19.66 -9.10 -11.07
CA ARG A 390 -20.02 -9.14 -9.63
C ARG A 390 -19.44 -7.97 -8.86
N LEU A 391 -18.20 -7.55 -9.17
CA LEU A 391 -17.59 -6.36 -8.58
C LEU A 391 -18.50 -5.13 -8.74
N ARG A 392 -19.01 -4.91 -9.94
CA ARG A 392 -19.94 -3.80 -10.21
C ARG A 392 -21.29 -3.99 -9.51
N LYS A 393 -21.87 -5.18 -9.56
CA LYS A 393 -23.18 -5.51 -8.93
C LYS A 393 -23.16 -5.23 -7.43
N LEU A 394 -22.05 -5.59 -6.78
CA LEU A 394 -21.86 -5.47 -5.33
C LEU A 394 -21.21 -4.13 -4.91
N ASN A 395 -20.96 -3.23 -5.87
CA ASN A 395 -20.25 -1.96 -5.65
C ASN A 395 -18.90 -2.14 -4.91
N VAL A 396 -18.18 -3.20 -5.27
CA VAL A 396 -16.85 -3.50 -4.73
C VAL A 396 -15.81 -2.74 -5.52
N VAL A 397 -14.89 -2.08 -4.81
CA VAL A 397 -13.78 -1.36 -5.44
C VAL A 397 -12.66 -2.34 -5.80
N ALA A 398 -12.15 -2.24 -7.02
CA ALA A 398 -10.95 -2.94 -7.46
C ALA A 398 -9.71 -2.11 -7.10
N SER A 399 -9.05 -2.45 -6.00
CA SER A 399 -7.83 -1.79 -5.55
C SER A 399 -6.62 -2.60 -6.01
N SER A 400 -5.79 -2.01 -6.87
CA SER A 400 -4.68 -2.70 -7.50
C SER A 400 -3.38 -1.90 -7.40
N GLN A 401 -2.25 -2.60 -7.53
CA GLN A 401 -0.93 -2.03 -7.51
C GLN A 401 -0.30 -2.17 -8.90
N PRO A 402 -0.34 -1.13 -9.74
CA PRO A 402 0.16 -1.22 -11.11
C PRO A 402 1.57 -1.78 -11.21
N CYS A 403 2.48 -1.39 -10.30
CA CYS A 403 3.86 -1.87 -10.31
C CYS A 403 4.01 -3.37 -10.04
N HIS A 404 2.99 -4.07 -9.50
CA HIS A 404 3.03 -5.52 -9.32
C HIS A 404 3.07 -6.28 -10.66
N ILE A 405 2.51 -5.71 -11.72
CA ILE A 405 2.50 -6.31 -13.07
C ILE A 405 3.91 -6.73 -13.54
N THR A 406 4.93 -6.04 -13.06
CA THR A 406 6.32 -6.22 -13.52
C THR A 406 7.29 -6.73 -12.45
N LEU A 407 6.78 -7.13 -11.28
CA LEU A 407 7.62 -7.66 -10.18
C LEU A 407 8.27 -9.02 -10.53
N ASP A 408 7.55 -9.89 -11.22
CA ASP A 408 8.03 -11.22 -11.64
C ASP A 408 7.75 -11.43 -13.13
N PRO A 409 8.62 -10.91 -14.01
CA PRO A 409 8.46 -11.05 -15.44
C PRO A 409 8.40 -12.54 -15.88
N GLY A 410 7.29 -12.92 -16.56
CA GLY A 410 7.03 -14.31 -16.96
C GLY A 410 6.49 -15.20 -15.82
N GLY A 411 6.38 -14.69 -14.61
CA GLY A 411 5.75 -15.39 -13.48
C GLY A 411 4.32 -15.82 -13.77
N PRO A 412 3.45 -14.91 -14.21
CA PRO A 412 2.07 -15.26 -14.52
C PRO A 412 1.90 -16.43 -15.50
N GLU A 413 2.63 -16.42 -16.61
CA GLU A 413 2.56 -17.49 -17.59
C GLU A 413 3.15 -18.80 -17.06
N ARG A 414 4.21 -18.71 -16.26
CA ARG A 414 4.85 -19.88 -15.62
C ARG A 414 3.91 -20.53 -14.61
N ASP A 415 3.23 -19.74 -13.80
CA ASP A 415 2.47 -20.22 -12.64
C ASP A 415 1.04 -20.60 -13.01
N LEU A 416 0.41 -19.85 -13.94
CA LEU A 416 -0.97 -20.01 -14.34
C LEU A 416 -1.16 -20.55 -15.76
N GLY A 417 -0.15 -20.42 -16.61
CA GLY A 417 -0.25 -20.67 -18.05
C GLY A 417 -0.88 -19.51 -18.82
N LEU A 418 -0.74 -19.54 -20.15
CA LEU A 418 -1.13 -18.42 -21.02
C LEU A 418 -2.60 -18.05 -20.97
N GLU A 419 -3.51 -19.01 -20.78
CA GLU A 419 -4.94 -18.71 -20.83
C GLU A 419 -5.42 -17.98 -19.57
N ARG A 420 -5.01 -18.45 -18.39
CA ARG A 420 -5.42 -17.81 -17.11
C ARG A 420 -4.74 -16.45 -16.91
N SER A 421 -3.49 -16.29 -17.36
CA SER A 421 -2.77 -15.01 -17.22
C SER A 421 -3.33 -13.87 -18.09
N ARG A 422 -4.16 -14.17 -19.11
CA ARG A 422 -4.71 -13.16 -20.02
C ARG A 422 -5.71 -12.16 -19.40
N ILE A 423 -6.23 -12.46 -18.23
CA ILE A 423 -7.22 -11.62 -17.53
C ILE A 423 -6.69 -11.06 -16.21
N MET A 424 -5.36 -11.07 -16.01
CA MET A 424 -4.73 -10.49 -14.84
C MET A 424 -4.68 -8.96 -14.91
N TRP A 425 -5.00 -8.32 -13.79
CA TRP A 425 -5.06 -6.85 -13.67
C TRP A 425 -5.78 -6.19 -14.84
N PRO A 426 -7.07 -6.47 -15.07
CA PRO A 426 -7.77 -6.06 -16.28
C PRO A 426 -8.31 -4.62 -16.20
N PHE A 427 -7.39 -3.62 -16.14
CA PHE A 427 -7.72 -2.22 -15.88
C PHE A 427 -8.65 -1.61 -16.96
N ALA A 428 -8.38 -1.89 -18.25
CA ALA A 428 -9.25 -1.40 -19.31
C ALA A 428 -10.62 -2.06 -19.28
N THR A 429 -10.67 -3.35 -18.96
CA THR A 429 -11.93 -4.10 -18.78
C THR A 429 -12.72 -3.53 -17.61
N TYR A 430 -12.09 -3.24 -16.45
CA TYR A 430 -12.77 -2.58 -15.34
C TYR A 430 -13.36 -1.23 -15.74
N LYS A 431 -12.59 -0.39 -16.44
CA LYS A 431 -13.10 0.90 -16.98
C LYS A 431 -14.33 0.69 -17.87
N GLN A 432 -14.25 -0.24 -18.83
CA GLN A 432 -15.35 -0.53 -19.77
C GLN A 432 -16.60 -1.05 -19.07
N ARG A 433 -16.46 -1.81 -17.99
CA ARG A 433 -17.54 -2.36 -17.18
C ARG A 433 -18.08 -1.39 -16.12
N GLY A 434 -17.46 -0.20 -15.97
CA GLY A 434 -17.85 0.80 -14.98
C GLY A 434 -17.56 0.37 -13.54
N ILE A 435 -16.50 -0.45 -13.35
CA ILE A 435 -16.01 -0.86 -12.04
C ILE A 435 -15.05 0.23 -11.53
N ARG A 436 -15.27 0.68 -10.29
CA ARG A 436 -14.39 1.65 -9.65
C ARG A 436 -13.03 1.01 -9.33
N GLN A 437 -11.97 1.72 -9.69
CA GLN A 437 -10.60 1.30 -9.47
C GLN A 437 -9.88 2.28 -8.55
N ALA A 438 -8.98 1.75 -7.74
CA ALA A 438 -8.06 2.52 -6.91
C ALA A 438 -6.63 2.00 -7.12
N PHE A 439 -5.63 2.89 -7.06
CA PHE A 439 -4.23 2.52 -7.22
C PHE A 439 -3.43 2.80 -5.95
N GLY A 440 -2.53 1.89 -5.63
CA GLY A 440 -1.58 2.00 -4.52
C GLY A 440 -0.23 1.39 -4.88
N THR A 441 0.71 1.49 -3.97
CA THR A 441 2.07 0.95 -4.15
C THR A 441 2.28 -0.39 -3.48
N ASP A 442 1.49 -0.70 -2.45
CA ASP A 442 1.76 -1.80 -1.52
C ASP A 442 3.19 -1.72 -0.91
N SER A 443 3.67 -0.48 -0.71
CA SER A 443 5.01 -0.30 -0.13
C SER A 443 5.10 -0.96 1.26
N PRO A 444 6.19 -1.67 1.57
CA PRO A 444 7.49 -1.67 0.89
C PRO A 444 7.66 -2.71 -0.23
N ILE A 445 6.61 -3.42 -0.66
CA ILE A 445 6.70 -4.40 -1.77
C ILE A 445 7.18 -3.71 -3.05
N THR A 446 6.59 -2.53 -3.36
CA THR A 446 7.14 -1.64 -4.39
C THR A 446 7.49 -0.27 -3.80
N ALA A 447 8.38 0.45 -4.47
CA ALA A 447 8.80 1.77 -4.02
C ALA A 447 7.66 2.79 -4.13
N VAL A 448 7.61 3.72 -3.18
CA VAL A 448 6.69 4.88 -3.23
C VAL A 448 7.16 5.87 -4.28
N THR A 449 6.74 5.66 -5.52
CA THR A 449 7.09 6.52 -6.66
C THR A 449 5.87 6.71 -7.55
N SER A 450 5.22 7.86 -7.44
CA SER A 450 3.95 8.15 -8.12
C SER A 450 4.04 8.02 -9.64
N MET A 451 5.14 8.47 -10.23
CA MET A 451 5.34 8.39 -11.67
C MET A 451 5.48 6.95 -12.16
N ASN A 452 6.03 6.02 -11.35
CA ASN A 452 6.09 4.61 -11.70
C ASN A 452 4.69 3.96 -11.69
N VAL A 453 3.84 4.31 -10.71
CA VAL A 453 2.45 3.84 -10.66
C VAL A 453 1.71 4.25 -11.94
N LEU A 454 1.80 5.52 -12.32
CA LEU A 454 1.18 6.04 -13.54
C LEU A 454 1.79 5.41 -14.80
N TYR A 455 3.11 5.33 -14.88
CA TYR A 455 3.82 4.74 -16.00
C TYR A 455 3.39 3.29 -16.25
N THR A 456 3.43 2.46 -15.20
CA THR A 456 3.06 1.04 -15.35
C THR A 456 1.58 0.85 -15.64
N ALA A 457 0.69 1.65 -15.06
CA ALA A 457 -0.74 1.59 -15.37
C ALA A 457 -1.03 1.91 -16.85
N ILE A 458 -0.31 2.87 -17.44
CA ILE A 458 -0.51 3.35 -18.82
C ILE A 458 0.20 2.43 -19.82
N THR A 459 1.43 2.02 -19.54
CA THR A 459 2.28 1.28 -20.50
C THR A 459 2.25 -0.23 -20.29
N ARG A 460 2.00 -0.69 -19.05
CA ARG A 460 2.16 -2.09 -18.59
C ARG A 460 3.59 -2.61 -18.79
N GLN A 461 4.56 -1.70 -18.61
CA GLN A 461 6.00 -1.97 -18.72
C GLN A 461 6.69 -1.75 -17.38
N ASP A 462 7.78 -2.44 -17.16
CA ASP A 462 8.67 -2.18 -16.03
C ASP A 462 9.30 -0.80 -16.15
N PRO A 463 9.26 0.02 -15.11
CA PRO A 463 9.75 1.40 -15.17
C PRO A 463 11.24 1.55 -15.46
N LYS A 464 12.07 0.55 -15.16
CA LYS A 464 13.53 0.60 -15.34
C LYS A 464 13.98 0.05 -16.69
N SER A 465 13.47 -1.14 -17.02
CA SER A 465 13.88 -1.88 -18.21
C SER A 465 13.01 -1.58 -19.43
N HIS A 466 11.85 -0.94 -19.26
CA HIS A 466 10.82 -0.74 -20.29
C HIS A 466 10.32 -2.05 -20.92
N TRP A 467 10.54 -3.17 -20.25
CA TRP A 467 10.10 -4.50 -20.68
C TRP A 467 8.68 -4.81 -20.16
N PRO A 468 7.88 -5.60 -20.89
CA PRO A 468 8.12 -6.05 -22.27
C PRO A 468 7.81 -4.93 -23.28
N GLU A 469 8.50 -4.99 -24.45
CA GLU A 469 8.19 -4.08 -25.55
C GLU A 469 6.71 -4.15 -25.89
N GLY A 470 6.07 -2.98 -25.99
CA GLY A 470 4.65 -2.89 -26.19
C GLY A 470 3.78 -3.16 -24.94
N GLY A 471 4.35 -3.48 -23.79
CA GLY A 471 3.65 -3.75 -22.52
C GLY A 471 3.04 -5.15 -22.42
N TRP A 472 2.97 -5.67 -21.20
CA TRP A 472 2.31 -6.95 -20.93
C TRP A 472 0.79 -6.80 -20.99
N LEU A 473 0.09 -7.67 -21.72
CA LEU A 473 -1.35 -7.56 -22.00
C LEU A 473 -1.75 -6.14 -22.45
N PRO A 474 -1.31 -5.67 -23.63
CA PRO A 474 -1.49 -4.27 -24.04
C PRO A 474 -2.95 -3.85 -24.25
N SER A 475 -3.88 -4.81 -24.37
CA SER A 475 -5.33 -4.56 -24.39
C SER A 475 -5.87 -4.00 -23.08
N GLU A 476 -5.17 -4.23 -21.98
CA GLU A 476 -5.56 -3.78 -20.64
C GLU A 476 -4.88 -2.47 -20.22
N ARG A 477 -4.21 -1.77 -21.14
CA ARG A 477 -3.72 -0.41 -20.91
C ARG A 477 -4.87 0.56 -20.73
N ILE A 478 -4.64 1.57 -19.91
CA ILE A 478 -5.56 2.69 -19.72
C ILE A 478 -4.87 4.00 -20.12
N ASP A 479 -5.65 5.01 -20.43
CA ASP A 479 -5.14 6.36 -20.70
C ASP A 479 -4.69 7.08 -19.41
N ALA A 480 -3.90 8.13 -19.59
CA ALA A 480 -3.33 8.91 -18.48
C ALA A 480 -4.40 9.56 -17.59
N ALA A 481 -5.51 10.04 -18.15
CA ALA A 481 -6.60 10.63 -17.37
C ALA A 481 -7.25 9.59 -16.46
N THR A 482 -7.45 8.38 -16.95
CA THR A 482 -7.96 7.26 -16.16
C THR A 482 -6.97 6.86 -15.05
N ALA A 483 -5.67 6.75 -15.37
CA ALA A 483 -4.65 6.42 -14.38
C ALA A 483 -4.56 7.46 -13.26
N LEU A 484 -4.54 8.76 -13.61
CA LEU A 484 -4.57 9.86 -12.65
C LEU A 484 -5.83 9.82 -11.78
N ARG A 485 -7.01 9.59 -12.39
CA ARG A 485 -8.26 9.50 -11.64
C ARG A 485 -8.28 8.31 -10.69
N ASN A 486 -7.75 7.16 -11.08
CA ASN A 486 -7.66 5.98 -10.22
C ASN A 486 -6.69 6.22 -9.04
N TYR A 487 -5.63 7.01 -9.25
CA TYR A 487 -4.64 7.35 -8.21
C TYR A 487 -4.99 8.63 -7.43
N THR A 488 -6.17 9.18 -7.61
CA THR A 488 -6.70 10.34 -6.88
C THR A 488 -8.13 10.06 -6.41
N LEU A 489 -9.16 10.34 -7.24
CA LEU A 489 -10.57 10.15 -6.91
C LEU A 489 -10.94 8.69 -6.66
N GLY A 490 -10.36 7.76 -7.42
CA GLY A 490 -10.59 6.33 -7.23
C GLY A 490 -10.07 5.84 -5.87
N SER A 491 -8.88 6.29 -5.48
CA SER A 491 -8.30 5.99 -4.17
C SER A 491 -9.09 6.64 -3.03
N ALA A 492 -9.54 7.89 -3.20
CA ALA A 492 -10.42 8.56 -2.24
C ALA A 492 -11.76 7.82 -2.09
N TYR A 493 -12.32 7.30 -3.19
CA TYR A 493 -13.52 6.47 -3.18
C TYR A 493 -13.29 5.16 -2.41
N ALA A 494 -12.17 4.48 -2.63
CA ALA A 494 -11.80 3.28 -1.87
C ALA A 494 -11.65 3.56 -0.37
N ALA A 495 -11.22 4.78 0.00
CA ALA A 495 -11.13 5.22 1.38
C ALA A 495 -12.47 5.71 1.97
N GLY A 496 -13.54 5.80 1.15
CA GLY A 496 -14.83 6.33 1.58
C GLY A 496 -14.83 7.84 1.84
N ASP A 497 -13.87 8.57 1.25
CA ASP A 497 -13.67 10.02 1.47
C ASP A 497 -13.72 10.84 0.16
N GLU A 498 -14.37 10.31 -0.86
CA GLU A 498 -14.52 10.95 -2.19
C GLU A 498 -15.30 12.27 -2.14
N GLN A 499 -16.07 12.50 -1.08
CA GLN A 499 -16.79 13.77 -0.89
C GLN A 499 -15.84 14.90 -0.45
N ASN A 500 -14.69 14.56 0.11
CA ASN A 500 -13.71 15.50 0.62
C ASN A 500 -12.40 15.54 -0.20
N LEU A 501 -12.07 14.47 -0.93
CA LEU A 501 -10.77 14.26 -1.56
C LEU A 501 -10.87 13.83 -3.03
N GLY A 502 -9.73 13.77 -3.68
CA GLY A 502 -9.51 13.08 -4.94
C GLY A 502 -9.88 13.87 -6.20
N SER A 503 -10.57 15.00 -6.09
CA SER A 503 -10.82 15.90 -7.22
C SER A 503 -10.78 17.37 -6.79
N LEU A 504 -10.50 18.27 -7.74
CA LEU A 504 -10.47 19.73 -7.47
C LEU A 504 -11.87 20.30 -7.68
N GLU A 505 -12.65 20.31 -6.60
CA GLU A 505 -14.04 20.78 -6.58
C GLU A 505 -14.29 21.66 -5.36
N PRO A 506 -15.18 22.67 -5.48
CA PRO A 506 -15.59 23.46 -4.33
C PRO A 506 -16.14 22.59 -3.19
N GLY A 507 -15.69 22.86 -1.96
CA GLY A 507 -16.04 22.10 -0.76
C GLY A 507 -15.04 21.01 -0.38
N LYS A 508 -14.23 20.50 -1.32
CA LYS A 508 -13.19 19.50 -1.03
C LYS A 508 -11.93 20.12 -0.41
N TYR A 509 -11.11 19.31 0.23
CA TYR A 509 -9.82 19.75 0.74
C TYR A 509 -8.93 20.24 -0.38
N ALA A 510 -8.15 21.27 -0.08
CA ALA A 510 -7.19 21.85 -1.02
C ALA A 510 -5.87 21.05 -1.01
N ASP A 511 -5.97 19.77 -1.38
CA ASP A 511 -4.85 18.85 -1.57
C ASP A 511 -4.56 18.76 -3.08
N LEU A 512 -3.42 19.27 -3.49
CA LEU A 512 -3.06 19.34 -4.92
C LEU A 512 -1.55 19.24 -5.14
N VAL A 513 -1.19 18.79 -6.33
CA VAL A 513 0.19 18.67 -6.77
C VAL A 513 0.39 19.45 -8.06
N VAL A 514 1.58 20.04 -8.19
CA VAL A 514 2.05 20.73 -9.38
C VAL A 514 3.18 19.93 -10.00
N LEU A 515 3.08 19.60 -11.28
CA LEU A 515 4.08 18.87 -12.06
C LEU A 515 4.68 19.77 -13.15
N ASP A 516 5.95 19.57 -13.48
CA ASP A 516 6.63 20.32 -14.54
C ASP A 516 6.18 19.94 -15.95
N GLN A 517 5.60 18.75 -16.12
CA GLN A 517 5.09 18.24 -17.40
C GLN A 517 3.61 17.84 -17.26
N ASN A 518 2.89 17.84 -18.39
CA ASN A 518 1.49 17.42 -18.44
C ASN A 518 1.37 15.93 -18.81
N PRO A 519 1.07 15.03 -17.85
CA PRO A 519 0.96 13.59 -18.09
C PRO A 519 -0.07 13.18 -19.13
N LEU A 520 -1.05 14.05 -19.41
CA LEU A 520 -2.09 13.79 -20.41
C LEU A 520 -1.62 13.95 -21.86
N THR A 521 -0.48 14.62 -22.07
CA THR A 521 -0.04 15.02 -23.41
C THR A 521 1.38 14.60 -23.76
N ILE A 522 2.23 14.29 -22.77
CA ILE A 522 3.59 13.79 -23.03
C ILE A 522 3.56 12.34 -23.48
N ASP A 523 4.64 11.90 -24.14
CA ASP A 523 4.84 10.47 -24.40
C ASP A 523 4.88 9.71 -23.06
N PRO A 524 4.12 8.62 -22.91
CA PRO A 524 4.17 7.81 -21.69
C PRO A 524 5.59 7.38 -21.28
N GLN A 525 6.51 7.22 -22.21
CA GLN A 525 7.93 6.91 -21.94
C GLN A 525 8.67 8.03 -21.21
N GLU A 526 8.17 9.26 -21.27
CA GLU A 526 8.75 10.43 -20.60
C GLU A 526 8.18 10.66 -19.18
N LEU A 527 7.11 9.94 -18.79
CA LEU A 527 6.43 10.12 -17.50
C LEU A 527 7.39 10.07 -16.31
N GLN A 528 8.37 9.18 -16.33
CA GLN A 528 9.34 9.03 -15.24
C GLN A 528 10.28 10.24 -15.09
N ALA A 529 10.45 11.04 -16.13
CA ALA A 529 11.22 12.28 -16.09
C ALA A 529 10.44 13.42 -15.42
N THR A 530 9.11 13.31 -15.34
CA THR A 530 8.23 14.31 -14.72
C THR A 530 8.58 14.53 -13.26
N LYS A 531 8.65 15.79 -12.85
CA LYS A 531 9.02 16.19 -11.48
C LYS A 531 7.88 16.91 -10.80
N VAL A 532 7.68 16.60 -9.53
CA VAL A 532 6.83 17.38 -8.64
C VAL A 532 7.52 18.71 -8.39
N GLN A 533 6.82 19.81 -8.62
CA GLN A 533 7.28 21.18 -8.38
C GLN A 533 6.76 21.71 -7.04
N ALA A 534 5.51 21.40 -6.70
CA ALA A 534 4.93 21.78 -5.43
C ALA A 534 3.86 20.76 -5.02
N THR A 535 3.73 20.55 -3.72
CA THR A 535 2.66 19.74 -3.10
C THR A 535 1.97 20.54 -2.01
N TYR A 536 0.66 20.57 -2.06
CA TYR A 536 -0.18 21.25 -1.08
C TYR A 536 -1.05 20.24 -0.35
N LEU A 537 -1.06 20.34 0.98
CA LEU A 537 -1.94 19.59 1.87
C LEU A 537 -2.80 20.57 2.66
N ALA A 538 -4.12 20.43 2.58
CA ALA A 538 -5.05 21.33 3.27
C ALA A 538 -4.74 22.83 2.96
N GLY A 539 -4.43 23.14 1.70
CA GLY A 539 -4.08 24.48 1.25
C GLY A 539 -2.69 24.97 1.64
N ASN A 540 -1.94 24.23 2.45
CA ASN A 540 -0.58 24.58 2.86
C ASN A 540 0.46 23.94 1.95
N LEU A 541 1.45 24.73 1.55
CA LEU A 541 2.61 24.23 0.81
C LEU A 541 3.46 23.36 1.74
N ILE A 542 3.58 22.06 1.44
CA ILE A 542 4.35 21.08 2.24
C ILE A 542 5.62 20.63 1.53
N TYR A 543 5.72 20.88 0.23
CA TYR A 543 6.92 20.65 -0.57
C TYR A 543 6.98 21.64 -1.73
N GLU A 544 8.17 22.14 -1.99
CA GLU A 544 8.54 22.95 -3.16
C GLU A 544 9.96 22.55 -3.62
N ARG A 545 10.12 22.36 -4.95
CA ARG A 545 11.38 21.95 -5.56
C ARG A 545 12.34 23.11 -5.76
#